data_df8e0e3ff68e38b2dc2aeb647336a4ac
#
_entry.id   df8e0e3ff68e38b2dc2aeb647336a4ac
#
_cell.length_a   1.000
_cell.length_b   1.000
_cell.length_c   1.000
_cell.angle_alpha   90.00
_cell.angle_beta   90.00
_cell.angle_gamma   90.00
#
_symmetry.space_group_name_H-M   'P 1'
#
loop_
_entity.id
_entity.type
_entity.pdbx_description
1 polymer ?
#
loop_
_entity_poly.entity_id
_entity_poly.type
_entity_poly.pdbx_seq_one_letter_code
_entity_poly.pdbx_strand_id
1 'polypeptide(L)'
;MSEECPKKEAHVCNWCCEAGEIETEEFETAEPKIEELEAAEPKIEELEAGEFDSEEPEPEVPESSESENQEKITVTNSMDLQGTHFLYNQATEKSIKILDYDYKRCNGCGICVEICPTKALELGPIHEIATGLDAPPVMMDLEKCTFCRMCSNLCPVHAITFEAVGEVPDEKQYPKFDAYVKINEKCLPCALCEGACPQDAIEVEFTFPKKEEIAPFKKGAEGEIEIDTEKCNFCGICARFCDAFVLLEREPTPENPVPFEQLLVDEDKCDYCVLCQDICPEEAIKVKGERPCEAPKVEGKAKVDELKCTQCARCEAVCPYEAVELQKPMEGKLSLIDVNLKECDPQGCRGCFNVCPSKLWYVPTDPEDPRKIAFAEDFCTYCGACVKACHLAAIKVDRTDVHHTDIPDTPWAAQWRDAIESLKTGVRKGVDRVVFRETEIFKGQKFMGIEPPSVNEEMLAAVQAKINALMPALKSAKVRKLWETDSPENAAAAVKKKMEGQRQKDAKVKALSTEAESEEGIPQN
;
A
#
# COMPACT_ATOMS: atom_id res chain seq x y z
N MET A 1 22.32 60.16 9.44
CA MET A 1 23.68 59.87 8.98
C MET A 1 23.66 58.48 8.49
N SER A 2 23.68 58.38 7.22
CA SER A 2 23.67 57.27 6.31
C SER A 2 25.07 56.60 6.33
N GLU A 3 25.15 55.26 6.40
CA GLU A 3 26.32 54.53 5.90
C GLU A 3 25.87 53.29 5.14
N GLU A 4 26.39 53.24 3.94
CA GLU A 4 26.03 52.37 2.83
C GLU A 4 26.65 50.96 2.97
N CYS A 5 25.94 49.98 2.44
CA CYS A 5 26.41 48.63 2.23
C CYS A 5 27.18 48.50 0.91
N PRO A 6 28.37 47.88 0.85
CA PRO A 6 29.12 47.70 -0.41
C PRO A 6 28.64 46.45 -1.16
N LYS A 7 28.39 46.64 -2.44
CA LYS A 7 28.15 45.63 -3.48
C LYS A 7 29.44 44.74 -3.62
N LYS A 8 29.30 43.42 -3.67
CA LYS A 8 30.31 42.52 -4.19
C LYS A 8 29.88 41.91 -5.52
N GLU A 9 30.79 42.01 -6.43
CA GLU A 9 30.75 41.75 -7.85
C GLU A 9 30.57 40.26 -8.18
N ALA A 10 29.88 40.02 -9.29
CA ALA A 10 29.70 38.74 -9.92
C ALA A 10 31.03 38.27 -10.57
N HIS A 11 31.53 37.11 -10.17
CA HIS A 11 32.53 36.37 -10.95
C HIS A 11 31.84 35.44 -11.94
N VAL A 12 31.88 35.84 -13.21
CA VAL A 12 31.62 35.01 -14.38
C VAL A 12 32.78 34.06 -14.58
N CYS A 13 32.58 32.79 -14.51
CA CYS A 13 33.57 31.79 -14.87
C CYS A 13 33.35 31.36 -16.33
N ASN A 14 34.23 31.85 -17.18
CA ASN A 14 34.38 31.46 -18.58
C ASN A 14 35.08 30.09 -18.65
N TRP A 15 34.38 29.08 -19.13
CA TRP A 15 35.02 27.92 -19.78
C TRP A 15 34.17 27.53 -20.97
N CYS A 16 34.54 28.12 -22.09
CA CYS A 16 34.13 27.68 -23.42
C CYS A 16 35.36 27.42 -24.26
N CYS A 17 35.29 26.36 -25.06
CA CYS A 17 35.99 26.08 -26.30
C CYS A 17 37.42 25.54 -26.19
N GLU A 18 37.52 24.23 -26.31
CA GLU A 18 38.48 23.66 -27.26
C GLU A 18 37.79 22.48 -28.00
N ALA A 19 37.53 22.70 -29.28
CA ALA A 19 37.08 21.70 -30.21
C ALA A 19 38.28 20.83 -30.63
N GLY A 20 38.26 19.55 -30.26
CA GLY A 20 39.15 18.54 -30.80
C GLY A 20 38.39 17.71 -31.83
N GLU A 21 38.87 17.73 -33.04
CA GLU A 21 38.41 16.90 -34.18
C GLU A 21 38.63 15.41 -33.83
N ILE A 22 37.57 14.62 -33.84
CA ILE A 22 37.62 13.16 -33.72
C ILE A 22 37.36 12.59 -35.12
N GLU A 23 38.39 11.92 -35.64
CA GLU A 23 38.35 11.15 -36.90
C GLU A 23 37.31 10.05 -36.82
N THR A 24 36.47 9.96 -37.87
CA THR A 24 35.46 8.92 -38.03
C THR A 24 36.14 7.67 -38.59
N GLU A 25 36.33 6.65 -37.77
CA GLU A 25 36.63 5.30 -38.28
C GLU A 25 35.30 4.63 -38.71
N GLU A 26 35.27 4.23 -39.96
CA GLU A 26 34.19 3.47 -40.56
C GLU A 26 34.13 2.06 -39.96
N PHE A 27 33.08 1.75 -39.17
CA PHE A 27 32.76 0.38 -38.76
C PHE A 27 31.89 -0.28 -39.82
N GLU A 28 32.48 -1.23 -40.56
CA GLU A 28 31.77 -2.14 -41.43
C GLU A 28 30.72 -2.95 -40.66
N THR A 29 29.46 -2.81 -41.04
CA THR A 29 28.35 -3.61 -40.53
C THR A 29 28.39 -5.00 -41.17
N ALA A 30 28.82 -6.01 -40.42
CA ALA A 30 28.65 -7.41 -40.77
C ALA A 30 27.21 -7.85 -40.37
N GLU A 31 26.39 -8.09 -41.38
CA GLU A 31 25.07 -8.74 -41.22
C GLU A 31 25.25 -10.20 -40.82
N PRO A 32 24.58 -10.71 -39.77
CA PRO A 32 24.54 -12.14 -39.52
C PRO A 32 23.58 -12.84 -40.50
N LYS A 33 24.08 -13.83 -41.24
CA LYS A 33 23.29 -14.75 -42.05
C LYS A 33 22.31 -15.52 -41.15
N ILE A 34 21.03 -15.36 -41.45
CA ILE A 34 19.96 -16.20 -40.89
C ILE A 34 19.99 -17.51 -41.69
N GLU A 35 20.43 -18.60 -41.03
CA GLU A 35 20.20 -19.95 -41.53
C GLU A 35 18.72 -20.29 -41.27
N GLU A 36 18.03 -20.60 -42.34
CA GLU A 36 16.65 -21.11 -42.36
C GLU A 36 16.63 -22.48 -41.65
N LEU A 37 16.07 -22.51 -40.42
CA LEU A 37 15.64 -23.75 -39.79
C LEU A 37 14.20 -24.04 -40.26
N GLU A 38 14.08 -24.98 -41.16
CA GLU A 38 12.81 -25.56 -41.60
C GLU A 38 12.04 -26.10 -40.38
N ALA A 39 10.87 -25.53 -40.13
CA ALA A 39 9.93 -26.01 -39.13
C ALA A 39 9.29 -27.32 -39.62
N ALA A 40 9.62 -28.44 -39.00
CA ALA A 40 8.91 -29.68 -39.16
C ALA A 40 7.53 -29.62 -38.52
N GLU A 41 6.48 -29.60 -39.32
CA GLU A 41 5.10 -29.75 -38.88
C GLU A 41 4.87 -31.17 -38.28
N PRO A 42 4.26 -31.31 -37.10
CA PRO A 42 3.84 -32.61 -36.61
C PRO A 42 2.60 -33.06 -37.39
N LYS A 43 2.72 -34.23 -38.05
CA LYS A 43 1.60 -34.94 -38.68
C LYS A 43 0.60 -35.35 -37.60
N ILE A 44 -0.60 -34.81 -37.67
CA ILE A 44 -1.76 -35.28 -36.90
C ILE A 44 -2.26 -36.53 -37.67
N GLU A 45 -2.08 -37.71 -37.10
CA GLU A 45 -2.78 -38.92 -37.53
C GLU A 45 -4.23 -38.81 -37.07
N GLU A 46 -5.14 -38.80 -38.05
CA GLU A 46 -6.59 -38.93 -37.81
C GLU A 46 -6.86 -40.34 -37.27
N LEU A 47 -7.19 -40.41 -35.96
CA LEU A 47 -7.79 -41.60 -35.38
C LEU A 47 -9.29 -41.55 -35.62
N GLU A 48 -9.73 -42.51 -36.43
CA GLU A 48 -11.13 -42.75 -36.76
C GLU A 48 -11.99 -42.93 -35.47
N ALA A 49 -13.13 -42.23 -35.46
CA ALA A 49 -14.15 -42.34 -34.43
C ALA A 49 -14.78 -43.73 -34.44
N GLY A 50 -14.36 -44.60 -33.53
CA GLY A 50 -15.10 -45.82 -33.21
C GLY A 50 -16.31 -45.48 -32.32
N GLU A 51 -17.51 -45.74 -32.85
CA GLU A 51 -18.75 -45.74 -32.09
C GLU A 51 -18.65 -46.83 -31.02
N PHE A 52 -18.60 -46.40 -29.74
CA PHE A 52 -18.71 -47.32 -28.61
C PHE A 52 -20.05 -47.08 -27.92
N ASP A 53 -21.03 -47.91 -28.37
CA ASP A 53 -22.31 -48.08 -27.67
C ASP A 53 -22.01 -48.87 -26.39
N SER A 54 -22.10 -48.25 -25.24
CA SER A 54 -22.18 -48.90 -23.94
C SER A 54 -23.16 -48.12 -23.07
N GLU A 55 -24.41 -48.52 -23.10
CA GLU A 55 -25.38 -48.28 -22.08
C GLU A 55 -24.89 -48.93 -20.77
N GLU A 56 -24.25 -48.17 -19.89
CA GLU A 56 -24.14 -48.56 -18.48
C GLU A 56 -25.44 -48.20 -17.74
N PRO A 57 -26.02 -49.11 -16.98
CA PRO A 57 -27.23 -48.82 -16.22
C PRO A 57 -26.90 -47.82 -15.08
N GLU A 58 -27.68 -46.77 -15.00
CA GLU A 58 -27.65 -45.85 -13.88
C GLU A 58 -27.84 -46.62 -12.56
N PRO A 59 -27.03 -46.39 -11.50
CA PRO A 59 -27.28 -47.01 -10.21
C PRO A 59 -28.60 -46.45 -9.63
N GLU A 60 -29.57 -47.34 -9.42
CA GLU A 60 -30.78 -47.04 -8.69
C GLU A 60 -30.42 -46.50 -7.30
N VAL A 61 -30.71 -45.19 -7.07
CA VAL A 61 -30.60 -44.56 -5.75
C VAL A 61 -31.77 -45.10 -4.93
N PRO A 62 -31.53 -45.77 -3.78
CA PRO A 62 -32.63 -46.20 -2.94
C PRO A 62 -33.40 -44.98 -2.42
N GLU A 63 -34.69 -44.90 -2.74
CA GLU A 63 -35.62 -43.98 -2.09
C GLU A 63 -35.68 -44.29 -0.59
N SER A 64 -34.83 -43.65 0.21
CA SER A 64 -34.98 -43.60 1.66
C SER A 64 -36.04 -42.55 1.98
N SER A 65 -37.28 -43.04 2.18
CA SER A 65 -38.37 -42.31 2.80
C SER A 65 -38.06 -42.11 4.28
N GLU A 66 -37.31 -41.05 4.61
CA GLU A 66 -37.33 -40.44 5.93
C GLU A 66 -37.58 -38.95 5.74
N SER A 67 -38.86 -38.60 5.82
CA SER A 67 -39.33 -37.22 5.99
C SER A 67 -38.96 -36.76 7.40
N GLU A 68 -37.70 -36.47 7.65
CA GLU A 68 -37.33 -35.61 8.75
C GLU A 68 -37.81 -34.19 8.40
N ASN A 69 -38.65 -33.67 9.27
CA ASN A 69 -39.07 -32.28 9.30
C ASN A 69 -37.83 -31.39 9.49
N GLN A 70 -37.10 -31.10 8.42
CA GLN A 70 -36.10 -30.07 8.44
C GLN A 70 -36.85 -28.76 8.62
N GLU A 71 -36.84 -28.25 9.84
CA GLU A 71 -37.28 -26.88 10.12
C GLU A 71 -36.50 -25.96 9.16
N LYS A 72 -37.24 -25.32 8.28
CA LYS A 72 -36.71 -24.46 7.24
C LYS A 72 -36.09 -23.23 7.92
N ILE A 73 -34.78 -23.29 8.22
CA ILE A 73 -34.08 -22.18 8.82
C ILE A 73 -34.19 -20.98 7.89
N THR A 74 -34.85 -19.94 8.32
CA THR A 74 -34.96 -18.70 7.58
C THR A 74 -33.64 -17.94 7.73
N VAL A 75 -32.91 -17.76 6.62
CA VAL A 75 -31.66 -16.97 6.57
C VAL A 75 -31.98 -15.64 5.91
N THR A 76 -31.66 -14.56 6.58
CA THR A 76 -31.79 -13.19 6.05
C THR A 76 -30.43 -12.57 5.92
N ASN A 77 -30.09 -12.15 4.70
CA ASN A 77 -28.85 -11.42 4.41
C ASN A 77 -29.17 -9.94 4.18
N SER A 78 -28.32 -9.06 4.70
CA SER A 78 -28.42 -7.61 4.48
C SER A 78 -27.03 -6.97 4.41
N MET A 79 -26.96 -5.80 3.77
CA MET A 79 -25.75 -4.98 3.71
C MET A 79 -26.11 -3.56 4.13
N ASP A 80 -25.26 -2.95 4.94
CA ASP A 80 -25.34 -1.56 5.34
C ASP A 80 -23.99 -0.88 5.11
N LEU A 81 -23.98 0.41 4.73
CA LEU A 81 -22.80 1.21 4.53
C LEU A 81 -22.71 2.29 5.60
N GLN A 82 -21.71 2.21 6.46
CA GLN A 82 -21.46 3.15 7.56
C GLN A 82 -20.09 3.82 7.38
N GLY A 83 -20.09 5.01 6.80
CA GLY A 83 -18.82 5.71 6.49
C GLY A 83 -17.99 4.95 5.46
N THR A 84 -16.85 4.39 5.89
CA THR A 84 -15.97 3.57 5.04
C THR A 84 -16.17 2.07 5.22
N HIS A 85 -17.15 1.66 6.04
CA HIS A 85 -17.39 0.29 6.42
C HIS A 85 -18.62 -0.29 5.73
N PHE A 86 -18.46 -1.40 5.02
CA PHE A 86 -19.56 -2.23 4.53
C PHE A 86 -19.85 -3.32 5.56
N LEU A 87 -21.00 -3.24 6.22
CA LEU A 87 -21.45 -4.22 7.18
C LEU A 87 -22.33 -5.26 6.46
N TYR A 88 -21.80 -6.43 6.21
CA TYR A 88 -22.51 -7.55 5.64
C TYR A 88 -23.05 -8.43 6.77
N ASN A 89 -24.36 -8.59 6.84
CA ASN A 89 -25.04 -9.30 7.93
C ASN A 89 -25.74 -10.55 7.41
N GLN A 90 -25.62 -11.65 8.15
CA GLN A 90 -26.41 -12.85 7.99
C GLN A 90 -27.10 -13.15 9.32
N ALA A 91 -28.43 -13.08 9.33
CA ALA A 91 -29.26 -13.39 10.48
C ALA A 91 -29.99 -14.71 10.29
N THR A 92 -29.97 -15.55 11.30
CA THR A 92 -30.76 -16.76 11.46
C THR A 92 -31.55 -16.68 12.78
N GLU A 93 -32.43 -17.60 13.05
CA GLU A 93 -33.16 -17.63 14.33
C GLU A 93 -32.24 -17.83 15.54
N LYS A 94 -31.04 -18.39 15.34
CA LYS A 94 -30.11 -18.78 16.42
C LYS A 94 -28.83 -17.95 16.48
N SER A 95 -28.48 -17.28 15.39
CA SER A 95 -27.21 -16.54 15.31
C SER A 95 -27.25 -15.35 14.35
N ILE A 96 -26.44 -14.35 14.64
CA ILE A 96 -26.15 -13.23 13.75
C ILE A 96 -24.65 -13.25 13.47
N LYS A 97 -24.27 -13.18 12.20
CA LYS A 97 -22.89 -13.09 11.73
C LYS A 97 -22.71 -11.79 10.98
N ILE A 98 -21.62 -11.08 11.26
CA ILE A 98 -21.31 -9.79 10.67
C ILE A 98 -19.90 -9.89 10.08
N LEU A 99 -19.76 -9.54 8.81
CA LEU A 99 -18.47 -9.22 8.18
C LEU A 99 -18.42 -7.71 8.02
N ASP A 100 -17.52 -7.07 8.75
CA ASP A 100 -17.23 -5.64 8.62
C ASP A 100 -16.04 -5.45 7.69
N TYR A 101 -16.25 -4.74 6.59
CA TYR A 101 -15.24 -4.46 5.57
C TYR A 101 -14.96 -2.97 5.48
N ASP A 102 -13.81 -2.53 6.02
CA ASP A 102 -13.27 -1.18 5.82
C ASP A 102 -12.52 -1.10 4.49
N TYR A 103 -13.17 -0.52 3.47
CA TYR A 103 -12.60 -0.45 2.13
C TYR A 103 -11.41 0.51 2.01
N LYS A 104 -11.28 1.49 2.91
CA LYS A 104 -10.13 2.42 2.94
C LYS A 104 -8.86 1.74 3.45
N ARG A 105 -9.02 0.78 4.35
CA ARG A 105 -7.92 -0.03 4.86
C ARG A 105 -7.48 -1.10 3.86
N CYS A 106 -8.36 -1.51 2.95
CA CYS A 106 -8.08 -2.54 1.97
C CYS A 106 -7.05 -2.06 0.94
N ASN A 107 -5.93 -2.77 0.84
CA ASN A 107 -4.87 -2.48 -0.12
C ASN A 107 -5.04 -3.18 -1.49
N GLY A 108 -6.14 -3.91 -1.70
CA GLY A 108 -6.42 -4.58 -2.97
C GLY A 108 -5.51 -5.77 -3.29
N CYS A 109 -4.96 -6.45 -2.29
CA CYS A 109 -4.07 -7.60 -2.51
C CYS A 109 -4.74 -8.80 -3.20
N GLY A 110 -6.07 -8.94 -3.09
CA GLY A 110 -6.85 -9.98 -3.75
C GLY A 110 -6.80 -11.35 -3.05
N ILE A 111 -6.10 -11.50 -1.92
CA ILE A 111 -6.02 -12.78 -1.19
C ILE A 111 -7.43 -13.32 -0.87
N CYS A 112 -8.31 -12.49 -0.34
CA CYS A 112 -9.69 -12.87 -0.01
C CYS A 112 -10.48 -13.38 -1.23
N VAL A 113 -10.22 -12.83 -2.42
CA VAL A 113 -10.81 -13.28 -3.69
C VAL A 113 -10.24 -14.62 -4.11
N GLU A 114 -8.91 -14.79 -4.01
CA GLU A 114 -8.21 -16.02 -4.37
C GLU A 114 -8.66 -17.22 -3.52
N ILE A 115 -8.89 -17.02 -2.23
CA ILE A 115 -9.23 -18.09 -1.28
C ILE A 115 -10.73 -18.33 -1.12
N CYS A 116 -11.61 -17.46 -1.61
CA CYS A 116 -13.05 -17.58 -1.40
C CYS A 116 -13.61 -18.87 -2.03
N PRO A 117 -14.14 -19.84 -1.24
CA PRO A 117 -14.58 -21.14 -1.76
C PRO A 117 -15.81 -21.04 -2.64
N THR A 118 -16.65 -20.03 -2.42
CA THR A 118 -17.91 -19.82 -3.15
C THR A 118 -17.81 -18.74 -4.23
N LYS A 119 -16.61 -18.17 -4.44
CA LYS A 119 -16.38 -17.06 -5.38
C LYS A 119 -17.33 -15.89 -5.14
N ALA A 120 -17.61 -15.59 -3.87
CA ALA A 120 -18.47 -14.49 -3.46
C ALA A 120 -17.77 -13.12 -3.51
N LEU A 121 -16.46 -13.08 -3.74
CA LEU A 121 -15.68 -11.87 -3.72
C LEU A 121 -15.09 -11.61 -5.11
N GLU A 122 -15.16 -10.36 -5.55
CA GLU A 122 -14.61 -9.88 -6.82
C GLU A 122 -13.65 -8.71 -6.56
N LEU A 123 -12.55 -8.67 -7.34
CA LEU A 123 -11.55 -7.62 -7.22
C LEU A 123 -11.89 -6.47 -8.17
N GLY A 124 -11.83 -5.24 -7.65
CA GLY A 124 -12.03 -4.02 -8.43
C GLY A 124 -10.79 -3.61 -9.24
N PRO A 125 -10.84 -2.43 -9.88
CA PRO A 125 -9.75 -1.90 -10.69
C PRO A 125 -8.65 -1.32 -9.80
N ILE A 126 -7.76 -2.18 -9.30
CA ILE A 126 -6.77 -1.83 -8.27
C ILE A 126 -5.79 -0.75 -8.74
N HIS A 127 -5.41 -0.76 -10.03
CA HIS A 127 -4.52 0.28 -10.57
C HIS A 127 -5.15 1.67 -10.48
N GLU A 128 -6.40 1.81 -10.89
CA GLU A 128 -7.14 3.08 -10.87
C GLU A 128 -7.38 3.54 -9.43
N ILE A 129 -7.69 2.61 -8.52
CA ILE A 129 -7.84 2.90 -7.08
C ILE A 129 -6.50 3.37 -6.51
N ALA A 130 -5.42 2.68 -6.82
CA ALA A 130 -4.07 3.04 -6.41
C ALA A 130 -3.62 4.42 -6.94
N THR A 131 -4.18 4.86 -8.07
CA THR A 131 -3.87 6.15 -8.70
C THR A 131 -4.90 7.24 -8.39
N GLY A 132 -5.87 6.98 -7.50
CA GLY A 132 -6.75 8.00 -6.94
C GLY A 132 -8.25 7.83 -7.20
N LEU A 133 -8.69 6.68 -7.75
CA LEU A 133 -10.12 6.37 -7.81
C LEU A 133 -10.61 6.00 -6.40
N ASP A 134 -11.62 6.70 -5.91
CA ASP A 134 -12.28 6.37 -4.64
C ASP A 134 -13.37 5.31 -4.87
N ALA A 135 -12.97 4.05 -4.72
CA ALA A 135 -13.85 2.89 -4.86
C ALA A 135 -13.37 1.75 -3.96
N PRO A 136 -14.27 0.85 -3.52
CA PRO A 136 -13.88 -0.32 -2.75
C PRO A 136 -13.04 -1.28 -3.60
N PRO A 137 -11.84 -1.70 -3.12
CA PRO A 137 -11.00 -2.66 -3.83
C PRO A 137 -11.62 -4.05 -4.01
N VAL A 138 -12.56 -4.42 -3.15
CA VAL A 138 -13.24 -5.73 -3.19
C VAL A 138 -14.74 -5.54 -3.04
N MET A 139 -15.51 -6.27 -3.82
CA MET A 139 -16.97 -6.33 -3.71
C MET A 139 -17.41 -7.73 -3.30
N MET A 140 -18.46 -7.84 -2.47
CA MET A 140 -19.00 -9.09 -1.97
C MET A 140 -20.41 -9.33 -2.50
N ASP A 141 -20.61 -10.51 -3.07
CA ASP A 141 -21.92 -11.04 -3.44
C ASP A 141 -22.50 -11.83 -2.25
N LEU A 142 -23.51 -11.24 -1.60
CA LEU A 142 -24.14 -11.83 -0.42
C LEU A 142 -24.93 -13.10 -0.71
N GLU A 143 -25.38 -13.32 -1.95
CA GLU A 143 -26.10 -14.53 -2.32
C GLU A 143 -25.18 -15.75 -2.36
N LYS A 144 -23.89 -15.53 -2.67
CA LYS A 144 -22.86 -16.57 -2.70
C LYS A 144 -22.10 -16.70 -1.38
N CYS A 145 -22.12 -15.66 -0.52
CA CYS A 145 -21.34 -15.65 0.71
C CYS A 145 -21.91 -16.61 1.76
N THR A 146 -21.07 -17.52 2.24
CA THR A 146 -21.42 -18.49 3.30
C THR A 146 -20.96 -18.05 4.69
N PHE A 147 -20.39 -16.86 4.83
CA PHE A 147 -19.85 -16.36 6.10
C PHE A 147 -18.86 -17.34 6.76
N CYS A 148 -17.99 -17.97 5.95
CA CYS A 148 -17.01 -18.96 6.39
C CYS A 148 -15.76 -18.35 7.06
N ARG A 149 -15.63 -17.03 7.17
CA ARG A 149 -14.53 -16.26 7.79
C ARG A 149 -13.17 -16.32 7.09
N MET A 150 -12.98 -17.11 6.01
CA MET A 150 -11.64 -17.21 5.37
C MET A 150 -11.08 -15.84 4.98
N CYS A 151 -11.90 -14.98 4.38
CA CYS A 151 -11.51 -13.63 3.96
C CYS A 151 -11.08 -12.73 5.12
N SER A 152 -11.68 -12.88 6.30
CA SER A 152 -11.31 -12.16 7.52
C SER A 152 -10.02 -12.71 8.13
N ASN A 153 -9.96 -14.03 8.34
CA ASN A 153 -8.86 -14.68 9.04
C ASN A 153 -7.52 -14.67 8.26
N LEU A 154 -7.59 -14.51 6.93
CA LEU A 154 -6.43 -14.45 6.04
C LEU A 154 -6.28 -13.08 5.37
N CYS A 155 -6.77 -12.01 6.01
CA CYS A 155 -6.55 -10.64 5.57
C CYS A 155 -5.28 -10.06 6.18
N PRO A 156 -4.20 -9.80 5.41
CA PRO A 156 -2.91 -9.35 5.96
C PRO A 156 -2.91 -7.91 6.45
N VAL A 157 -3.98 -7.15 6.16
CA VAL A 157 -4.15 -5.76 6.60
C VAL A 157 -5.39 -5.58 7.50
N HIS A 158 -6.04 -6.66 7.89
CA HIS A 158 -7.24 -6.65 8.73
C HIS A 158 -8.35 -5.70 8.25
N ALA A 159 -8.49 -5.56 6.92
CA ALA A 159 -9.55 -4.76 6.31
C ALA A 159 -10.93 -5.42 6.39
N ILE A 160 -10.99 -6.73 6.63
CA ILE A 160 -12.22 -7.50 6.84
C ILE A 160 -12.12 -8.12 8.23
N THR A 161 -13.08 -7.81 9.10
CA THR A 161 -13.24 -8.43 10.41
C THR A 161 -14.53 -9.23 10.46
N PHE A 162 -14.63 -10.15 11.41
CA PHE A 162 -15.79 -11.01 11.58
C PHE A 162 -16.26 -11.01 13.02
N GLU A 163 -17.53 -10.77 13.21
CA GLU A 163 -18.20 -10.87 14.51
C GLU A 163 -19.39 -11.82 14.40
N ALA A 164 -19.69 -12.50 15.49
CA ALA A 164 -20.86 -13.37 15.56
C ALA A 164 -21.45 -13.40 16.97
N VAL A 165 -22.77 -13.46 17.03
CA VAL A 165 -23.54 -13.52 18.28
C VAL A 165 -24.52 -14.69 18.18
N GLY A 166 -24.65 -15.46 19.27
CA GLY A 166 -25.53 -16.62 19.34
C GLY A 166 -24.79 -17.96 19.19
N GLU A 167 -25.47 -18.96 18.61
CA GLU A 167 -24.89 -20.30 18.41
C GLU A 167 -23.94 -20.30 17.20
N VAL A 168 -22.65 -20.05 17.46
CA VAL A 168 -21.60 -20.10 16.43
C VAL A 168 -20.45 -20.99 16.94
N PRO A 169 -19.74 -21.69 16.03
CA PRO A 169 -18.57 -22.47 16.41
C PRO A 169 -17.48 -21.59 17.03
N ASP A 170 -16.72 -22.15 17.97
CA ASP A 170 -15.59 -21.48 18.64
C ASP A 170 -14.58 -20.93 17.60
N GLU A 171 -14.00 -19.77 17.87
CA GLU A 171 -12.97 -19.17 17.02
C GLU A 171 -11.75 -20.08 16.75
N LYS A 172 -11.40 -20.93 17.70
CA LYS A 172 -10.32 -21.92 17.58
C LYS A 172 -10.57 -22.96 16.48
N GLN A 173 -11.79 -23.07 15.98
CA GLN A 173 -12.14 -23.98 14.88
C GLN A 173 -11.83 -23.38 13.50
N TYR A 174 -11.39 -22.13 13.44
CA TYR A 174 -11.08 -21.46 12.19
C TYR A 174 -9.59 -21.11 12.12
N PRO A 175 -8.83 -21.65 11.14
CA PRO A 175 -7.45 -21.26 10.93
C PRO A 175 -7.34 -19.76 10.64
N LYS A 176 -6.24 -19.17 11.08
CA LYS A 176 -5.88 -17.77 10.78
C LYS A 176 -4.39 -17.68 10.50
N PHE A 177 -3.93 -16.56 9.98
CA PHE A 177 -2.50 -16.30 9.93
C PHE A 177 -1.88 -16.44 11.31
N ASP A 178 -0.79 -17.18 11.39
CA ASP A 178 0.08 -17.25 12.59
C ASP A 178 1.16 -16.16 12.42
N ALA A 179 0.75 -14.93 12.66
CA ALA A 179 1.60 -13.76 12.50
C ALA A 179 1.46 -12.87 13.74
N TYR A 180 2.60 -12.39 14.24
CA TYR A 180 2.59 -11.58 15.46
C TYR A 180 3.77 -10.60 15.52
N VAL A 181 3.62 -9.58 16.35
CA VAL A 181 4.70 -8.73 16.85
C VAL A 181 4.60 -8.73 18.37
N LYS A 182 5.66 -9.14 19.03
CA LYS A 182 5.77 -9.17 20.50
C LYS A 182 6.92 -8.29 20.95
N ILE A 183 6.70 -7.56 22.04
CA ILE A 183 7.74 -6.76 22.67
C ILE A 183 8.19 -7.52 23.92
N ASN A 184 9.47 -7.86 23.98
CA ASN A 184 10.05 -8.60 25.08
C ASN A 184 10.61 -7.69 26.21
N GLU A 185 11.15 -8.31 27.25
CA GLU A 185 11.63 -7.61 28.46
C GLU A 185 12.87 -6.73 28.24
N LYS A 186 13.57 -6.86 27.11
CA LYS A 186 14.70 -5.99 26.76
C LYS A 186 14.26 -4.60 26.32
N CYS A 187 12.95 -4.38 26.12
CA CYS A 187 12.41 -3.11 25.65
C CYS A 187 12.73 -1.99 26.64
N LEU A 188 13.43 -0.98 26.16
CA LEU A 188 13.48 0.33 26.79
C LEU A 188 12.44 1.23 26.12
N PRO A 189 11.71 2.05 26.91
CA PRO A 189 10.70 2.94 26.33
C PRO A 189 11.37 4.04 25.49
N CYS A 190 11.54 3.76 24.20
CA CYS A 190 12.08 4.70 23.22
C CYS A 190 11.05 4.98 22.11
N ALA A 191 11.21 6.07 21.39
CA ALA A 191 10.25 6.48 20.37
C ALA A 191 10.48 5.85 18.99
N LEU A 192 11.52 5.03 18.81
CA LEU A 192 11.95 4.57 17.49
C LEU A 192 10.91 3.70 16.77
N CYS A 193 10.38 2.67 17.41
CA CYS A 193 9.41 1.77 16.79
C CYS A 193 8.05 2.44 16.54
N GLU A 194 7.63 3.36 17.41
CA GLU A 194 6.44 4.18 17.24
C GLU A 194 6.57 5.08 16.01
N GLY A 195 7.66 5.86 15.89
CA GLY A 195 7.88 6.76 14.77
C GLY A 195 8.19 6.05 13.44
N ALA A 196 8.72 4.81 13.48
CA ALA A 196 8.99 4.03 12.27
C ALA A 196 7.76 3.28 11.73
N CYS A 197 6.67 3.16 12.51
CA CYS A 197 5.51 2.37 12.14
C CYS A 197 4.67 3.06 11.05
N PRO A 198 4.55 2.50 9.83
CA PRO A 198 3.79 3.14 8.76
C PRO A 198 2.27 3.05 8.94
N GLN A 199 1.79 2.33 9.96
CA GLN A 199 0.39 2.07 10.26
C GLN A 199 -0.05 2.66 11.62
N ASP A 200 0.83 3.40 12.32
CA ASP A 200 0.57 3.93 13.66
C ASP A 200 0.03 2.84 14.61
N ALA A 201 0.60 1.63 14.50
CA ALA A 201 0.17 0.46 15.26
C ALA A 201 0.90 0.29 16.60
N ILE A 202 1.88 1.13 16.91
CA ILE A 202 2.69 1.04 18.13
C ILE A 202 2.53 2.32 18.92
N GLU A 203 2.25 2.17 20.21
CA GLU A 203 2.18 3.25 21.18
C GLU A 203 3.18 2.98 22.29
N VAL A 204 4.00 3.97 22.62
CA VAL A 204 4.99 3.87 23.70
C VAL A 204 4.56 4.72 24.89
N GLU A 205 4.24 4.06 26.00
CA GLU A 205 3.93 4.68 27.29
C GLU A 205 5.21 4.84 28.12
N PHE A 206 5.48 6.06 28.55
CA PHE A 206 6.58 6.39 29.46
C PHE A 206 6.04 6.54 30.87
N THR A 207 6.61 5.82 31.84
CA THR A 207 6.15 5.81 33.22
C THR A 207 7.13 6.48 34.21
N PHE A 208 8.30 6.95 33.71
CA PHE A 208 9.24 7.69 34.54
C PHE A 208 8.91 9.20 34.54
N PRO A 209 9.20 9.90 35.69
CA PRO A 209 8.87 11.30 35.82
C PRO A 209 9.70 12.19 34.89
N LYS A 210 9.14 13.34 34.51
CA LYS A 210 9.89 14.37 33.82
C LYS A 210 10.90 15.04 34.74
N LYS A 211 11.95 15.63 34.16
CA LYS A 211 13.00 16.34 34.92
C LYS A 211 12.43 17.41 35.86
N GLU A 212 11.43 18.17 35.40
CA GLU A 212 10.81 19.24 36.17
C GLU A 212 10.06 18.76 37.45
N GLU A 213 9.60 17.51 37.43
CA GLU A 213 8.90 16.89 38.55
C GLU A 213 9.85 16.49 39.68
N ILE A 214 11.14 16.21 39.36
CA ILE A 214 12.12 15.73 40.32
C ILE A 214 13.19 16.77 40.69
N ALA A 215 13.48 17.69 39.79
CA ALA A 215 14.48 18.75 40.02
C ALA A 215 14.01 20.07 39.39
N PRO A 216 13.80 21.13 40.18
CA PRO A 216 13.42 22.44 39.66
C PRO A 216 14.54 23.04 38.82
N PHE A 217 14.18 23.77 37.78
CA PHE A 217 15.12 24.43 36.88
C PHE A 217 15.96 25.47 37.63
N LYS A 218 17.30 25.35 37.55
CA LYS A 218 18.27 26.25 38.18
C LYS A 218 18.71 27.33 37.18
N LYS A 219 18.08 28.50 37.23
CA LYS A 219 18.43 29.62 36.35
C LYS A 219 19.86 30.10 36.56
N GLY A 220 20.62 30.24 35.45
CA GLY A 220 21.99 30.73 35.46
C GLY A 220 23.02 29.70 35.94
N ALA A 221 22.70 28.41 35.84
CA ALA A 221 23.68 27.35 35.98
C ALA A 221 24.72 27.44 34.84
N GLU A 222 25.98 27.21 35.19
CA GLU A 222 27.07 27.16 34.24
C GLU A 222 27.51 25.70 34.05
N GLY A 223 27.73 25.28 32.82
CA GLY A 223 28.15 23.93 32.50
C GLY A 223 28.47 23.75 31.05
N GLU A 224 28.70 22.54 30.66
CA GLU A 224 28.96 22.13 29.25
C GLU A 224 28.23 20.82 29.02
N ILE A 225 27.62 20.69 27.84
CA ILE A 225 26.97 19.46 27.39
C ILE A 225 27.50 19.07 26.03
N GLU A 226 27.88 17.81 25.89
CA GLU A 226 28.38 17.21 24.66
C GLU A 226 27.56 15.98 24.34
N ILE A 227 27.13 15.83 23.08
CA ILE A 227 26.44 14.66 22.55
C ILE A 227 27.36 13.94 21.58
N ASP A 228 27.68 12.70 21.87
CA ASP A 228 28.38 11.78 20.99
C ASP A 228 27.42 11.23 19.94
N THR A 229 27.44 11.81 18.74
CA THR A 229 26.53 11.46 17.64
C THR A 229 26.80 10.07 17.04
N GLU A 230 27.98 9.50 17.28
CA GLU A 230 28.29 8.13 16.82
C GLU A 230 27.67 7.07 17.74
N LYS A 231 27.50 7.41 19.04
CA LYS A 231 26.84 6.53 20.01
C LYS A 231 25.33 6.72 20.08
N CYS A 232 24.86 7.92 19.78
CA CYS A 232 23.45 8.26 19.90
C CYS A 232 22.62 7.51 18.84
N ASN A 233 21.74 6.62 19.29
CA ASN A 233 20.79 5.89 18.45
C ASN A 233 19.43 6.61 18.25
N PHE A 234 19.33 7.87 18.71
CA PHE A 234 18.12 8.68 18.64
C PHE A 234 16.89 8.08 19.35
N CYS A 235 17.07 7.31 20.41
CA CYS A 235 15.98 6.67 21.16
C CYS A 235 14.96 7.65 21.76
N GLY A 236 15.31 8.92 21.91
CA GLY A 236 14.40 9.97 22.38
C GLY A 236 14.15 9.99 23.90
N ILE A 237 14.74 9.10 24.70
CA ILE A 237 14.54 9.04 26.15
C ILE A 237 14.90 10.38 26.83
N CYS A 238 16.03 10.99 26.46
CA CYS A 238 16.44 12.29 26.98
C CYS A 238 15.47 13.42 26.60
N ALA A 239 14.92 13.41 25.40
CA ALA A 239 13.94 14.40 24.94
C ALA A 239 12.56 14.23 25.61
N ARG A 240 12.19 13.00 25.98
CA ARG A 240 10.99 12.73 26.79
C ARG A 240 11.16 13.13 28.26
N PHE A 241 12.38 13.02 28.76
CA PHE A 241 12.71 13.35 30.13
C PHE A 241 12.85 14.87 30.39
N CYS A 242 13.49 15.59 29.46
CA CYS A 242 13.85 17.01 29.65
C CYS A 242 13.54 17.85 28.42
N ASP A 243 12.78 18.92 28.60
CA ASP A 243 12.36 19.84 27.54
C ASP A 243 13.52 20.68 26.94
N ALA A 244 14.76 20.55 27.47
CA ALA A 244 15.96 21.11 26.85
C ALA A 244 16.41 20.34 25.60
N PHE A 245 15.95 19.10 25.41
CA PHE A 245 16.28 18.31 24.24
C PHE A 245 15.17 18.37 23.20
N VAL A 246 15.58 18.57 21.95
CA VAL A 246 14.69 18.56 20.78
C VAL A 246 15.16 17.47 19.83
N LEU A 247 14.32 16.47 19.61
CA LEU A 247 14.58 15.41 18.65
C LEU A 247 13.92 15.79 17.33
N LEU A 248 14.74 16.01 16.29
CA LEU A 248 14.24 16.35 14.97
C LEU A 248 13.73 15.11 14.25
N GLU A 249 12.46 15.16 13.87
CA GLU A 249 11.79 14.10 13.12
C GLU A 249 12.12 14.20 11.63
N ARG A 250 12.18 13.04 10.97
CA ARG A 250 12.20 12.90 9.51
C ARG A 250 11.21 11.84 9.09
N GLU A 251 10.76 11.88 7.85
CA GLU A 251 9.93 10.82 7.30
C GLU A 251 10.78 9.53 7.14
N PRO A 252 10.39 8.40 7.77
CA PRO A 252 11.11 7.14 7.63
C PRO A 252 11.05 6.63 6.21
N THR A 253 12.19 6.40 5.58
CA THR A 253 12.28 5.81 4.24
C THR A 253 12.56 4.31 4.32
N PRO A 254 12.34 3.55 3.23
CA PRO A 254 12.75 2.14 3.19
C PRO A 254 14.24 1.93 3.34
N GLU A 255 15.07 2.85 2.84
CA GLU A 255 16.53 2.80 2.96
C GLU A 255 17.02 3.20 4.35
N ASN A 256 16.29 4.08 5.01
CA ASN A 256 16.59 4.52 6.36
C ASN A 256 15.30 4.62 7.19
N PRO A 257 14.93 3.54 7.89
CA PRO A 257 13.68 3.46 8.64
C PRO A 257 13.69 4.23 9.96
N VAL A 258 14.84 4.76 10.40
CA VAL A 258 14.95 5.53 11.64
C VAL A 258 14.20 6.86 11.50
N PRO A 259 13.21 7.17 12.38
CA PRO A 259 12.32 8.31 12.22
C PRO A 259 12.91 9.65 12.66
N PHE A 260 14.13 9.65 13.15
CA PHE A 260 14.81 10.85 13.65
C PHE A 260 16.15 11.04 12.98
N GLU A 261 16.57 12.31 12.81
CA GLU A 261 17.82 12.65 12.14
C GLU A 261 18.84 13.35 13.03
N GLN A 262 18.37 14.07 14.06
CA GLN A 262 19.25 14.85 14.91
C GLN A 262 18.65 15.06 16.29
N LEU A 263 19.52 15.07 17.31
CA LEU A 263 19.20 15.48 18.68
C LEU A 263 19.87 16.82 18.94
N LEU A 264 19.07 17.85 19.25
CA LEU A 264 19.53 19.20 19.59
C LEU A 264 19.34 19.48 21.06
N VAL A 265 20.14 20.42 21.59
CA VAL A 265 20.00 20.92 22.97
C VAL A 265 19.71 22.42 22.91
N ASP A 266 18.65 22.81 23.59
CA ASP A 266 18.33 24.21 23.87
C ASP A 266 19.05 24.61 25.17
N GLU A 267 20.18 25.32 25.04
CA GLU A 267 21.01 25.71 26.16
C GLU A 267 20.31 26.69 27.12
N ASP A 268 19.32 27.46 26.62
CA ASP A 268 18.53 28.37 27.47
C ASP A 268 17.59 27.61 28.43
N LYS A 269 17.26 26.36 28.09
CA LYS A 269 16.46 25.44 28.93
C LYS A 269 17.28 24.41 29.69
N CYS A 270 18.60 24.37 29.44
CA CYS A 270 19.51 23.46 30.12
C CYS A 270 20.07 24.12 31.39
N ASP A 271 20.00 23.42 32.50
CA ASP A 271 20.64 23.82 33.74
C ASP A 271 21.81 22.91 34.16
N TYR A 272 22.32 22.13 33.20
CA TYR A 272 23.48 21.25 33.34
C TYR A 272 23.40 20.29 34.52
N CYS A 273 22.22 19.76 34.82
CA CYS A 273 21.94 18.94 36.02
C CYS A 273 22.45 17.50 35.97
N VAL A 274 23.10 17.09 34.87
CA VAL A 274 23.71 15.75 34.66
C VAL A 274 22.71 14.59 34.50
N LEU A 275 21.44 14.74 34.89
CA LEU A 275 20.46 13.66 34.93
C LEU A 275 20.25 12.99 33.56
N CYS A 276 20.31 13.74 32.46
CA CYS A 276 20.20 13.21 31.12
C CYS A 276 21.37 12.27 30.72
N GLN A 277 22.56 12.50 31.29
CA GLN A 277 23.69 11.58 31.14
C GLN A 277 23.42 10.25 31.84
N ASP A 278 22.83 10.30 33.03
CA ASP A 278 22.58 9.09 33.83
C ASP A 278 21.46 8.21 33.25
N ILE A 279 20.47 8.81 32.55
CA ILE A 279 19.37 8.07 31.93
C ILE A 279 19.68 7.59 30.49
N CYS A 280 20.77 8.06 29.88
CA CYS A 280 21.13 7.69 28.52
C CYS A 280 21.63 6.24 28.45
N PRO A 281 20.92 5.32 27.80
CA PRO A 281 21.32 3.91 27.76
C PRO A 281 22.60 3.68 26.94
N GLU A 282 22.92 4.59 26.01
CA GLU A 282 24.09 4.51 25.12
C GLU A 282 25.29 5.29 25.63
N GLU A 283 25.18 5.92 26.81
CA GLU A 283 26.24 6.80 27.35
C GLU A 283 26.72 7.86 26.34
N ALA A 284 25.78 8.30 25.49
CA ALA A 284 26.07 9.26 24.40
C ALA A 284 26.09 10.72 24.87
N ILE A 285 25.62 11.01 26.09
CA ILE A 285 25.52 12.37 26.62
C ILE A 285 26.56 12.53 27.74
N LYS A 286 27.35 13.59 27.67
CA LYS A 286 28.30 13.99 28.71
C LYS A 286 27.97 15.38 29.16
N VAL A 287 27.84 15.58 30.47
CA VAL A 287 27.50 16.87 31.06
C VAL A 287 28.49 17.20 32.18
N LYS A 288 29.04 18.41 32.12
CA LYS A 288 29.79 19.02 33.21
C LYS A 288 28.87 19.99 33.97
N GLY A 289 28.45 19.61 35.16
CA GLY A 289 27.51 20.39 35.94
C GLY A 289 27.29 19.82 37.33
N GLU A 290 26.25 20.26 38.00
CA GLU A 290 25.94 19.86 39.38
C GLU A 290 24.71 18.94 39.42
N ARG A 291 24.88 17.75 39.97
CA ARG A 291 23.78 16.77 40.10
C ARG A 291 22.88 17.11 41.31
N PRO A 292 21.61 17.43 41.13
CA PRO A 292 20.69 17.79 42.21
C PRO A 292 20.14 16.58 42.99
N CYS A 293 19.95 15.43 42.31
CA CYS A 293 19.39 14.20 42.87
C CYS A 293 19.84 12.98 42.06
N GLU A 294 19.41 11.79 42.42
CA GLU A 294 19.58 10.58 41.63
C GLU A 294 18.64 10.61 40.42
N ALA A 295 19.11 10.10 39.28
CA ALA A 295 18.32 9.99 38.07
C ALA A 295 17.20 8.94 38.26
N PRO A 296 16.01 9.15 37.66
CA PRO A 296 14.96 8.17 37.73
C PRO A 296 15.33 6.94 36.90
N LYS A 297 14.79 5.79 37.27
CA LYS A 297 14.86 4.61 36.48
C LYS A 297 13.99 4.77 35.22
N VAL A 298 14.57 4.50 34.05
CA VAL A 298 13.83 4.54 32.77
C VAL A 298 12.87 3.36 32.71
N GLU A 299 11.59 3.64 32.84
CA GLU A 299 10.52 2.64 32.82
C GLU A 299 9.43 3.04 31.82
N GLY A 300 8.81 2.04 31.19
CA GLY A 300 7.72 2.22 30.25
C GLY A 300 7.38 0.93 29.52
N LYS A 301 6.43 1.02 28.60
CA LYS A 301 5.95 -0.13 27.83
C LYS A 301 5.61 0.29 26.42
N ALA A 302 5.97 -0.52 25.45
CA ALA A 302 5.44 -0.42 24.10
C ALA A 302 4.26 -1.39 23.93
N LYS A 303 3.17 -0.92 23.34
CA LYS A 303 1.96 -1.69 23.02
C LYS A 303 1.79 -1.74 21.52
N VAL A 304 1.37 -2.89 21.02
CA VAL A 304 1.07 -3.11 19.60
C VAL A 304 -0.43 -3.31 19.43
N ASP A 305 -1.04 -2.49 18.58
CA ASP A 305 -2.41 -2.68 18.11
C ASP A 305 -2.40 -3.75 17.01
N GLU A 306 -2.81 -4.97 17.35
CA GLU A 306 -2.81 -6.11 16.44
C GLU A 306 -3.70 -5.88 15.22
N LEU A 307 -4.79 -5.12 15.35
CA LEU A 307 -5.68 -4.83 14.24
C LEU A 307 -5.06 -3.85 13.24
N LYS A 308 -4.20 -2.94 13.68
CA LYS A 308 -3.47 -2.03 12.81
C LYS A 308 -2.17 -2.62 12.26
N CYS A 309 -1.56 -3.53 12.99
CA CYS A 309 -0.26 -4.10 12.65
C CYS A 309 -0.33 -4.98 11.39
N THR A 310 0.58 -4.75 10.45
CA THR A 310 0.72 -5.54 9.22
C THR A 310 1.96 -6.45 9.24
N GLN A 311 2.62 -6.60 10.36
CA GLN A 311 3.81 -7.42 10.60
C GLN A 311 4.95 -7.16 9.57
N CYS A 312 5.19 -5.89 9.26
CA CYS A 312 6.13 -5.49 8.19
C CYS A 312 7.61 -5.48 8.61
N ALA A 313 7.95 -5.73 9.88
CA ALA A 313 9.30 -5.76 10.44
C ALA A 313 10.03 -4.39 10.55
N ARG A 314 9.42 -3.24 10.27
CA ARG A 314 10.08 -1.95 10.45
C ARG A 314 10.47 -1.67 11.91
N CYS A 315 9.61 -2.03 12.87
CA CYS A 315 9.89 -1.88 14.29
C CYS A 315 11.05 -2.75 14.77
N GLU A 316 11.22 -3.94 14.19
CA GLU A 316 12.37 -4.81 14.44
C GLU A 316 13.67 -4.17 13.91
N ALA A 317 13.65 -3.67 12.67
CA ALA A 317 14.80 -3.07 12.01
C ALA A 317 15.35 -1.81 12.73
N VAL A 318 14.49 -1.05 13.43
CA VAL A 318 14.89 0.17 14.14
C VAL A 318 15.18 -0.05 15.62
N CYS A 319 14.92 -1.25 16.15
CA CYS A 319 15.10 -1.56 17.56
C CYS A 319 16.56 -1.87 17.89
N PRO A 320 17.31 -0.99 18.59
CA PRO A 320 18.70 -1.24 18.92
C PRO A 320 18.88 -2.27 20.04
N TYR A 321 17.78 -2.66 20.73
CA TYR A 321 17.80 -3.54 21.89
C TYR A 321 17.37 -4.97 21.58
N GLU A 322 17.09 -5.31 20.34
CA GLU A 322 16.56 -6.62 19.94
C GLU A 322 15.32 -7.02 20.78
N ALA A 323 14.48 -6.02 21.06
CA ALA A 323 13.31 -6.20 21.93
C ALA A 323 12.05 -6.61 21.16
N VAL A 324 12.09 -6.64 19.84
CA VAL A 324 10.95 -7.00 18.97
C VAL A 324 11.12 -8.41 18.46
N GLU A 325 10.13 -9.25 18.71
CA GLU A 325 10.00 -10.59 18.13
C GLU A 325 8.86 -10.57 17.12
N LEU A 326 9.12 -11.01 15.90
CA LEU A 326 8.18 -10.90 14.81
C LEU A 326 8.08 -12.19 14.01
N GLN A 327 6.84 -12.55 13.63
CA GLN A 327 6.54 -13.55 12.63
C GLN A 327 5.63 -12.94 11.56
N LYS A 328 6.08 -12.96 10.30
CA LYS A 328 5.29 -12.50 9.15
C LYS A 328 4.22 -13.52 8.78
N PRO A 329 3.10 -13.10 8.19
CA PRO A 329 2.06 -14.04 7.73
C PRO A 329 2.50 -14.91 6.55
N MET A 330 3.44 -14.44 5.76
CA MET A 330 3.93 -15.12 4.56
C MET A 330 5.42 -14.87 4.38
N GLU A 331 6.09 -15.85 3.76
CA GLU A 331 7.45 -15.73 3.25
C GLU A 331 7.45 -15.82 1.73
N GLY A 332 8.50 -15.28 1.11
CA GLY A 332 8.55 -15.29 -0.34
C GLY A 332 9.71 -14.50 -0.93
N LYS A 333 9.54 -14.14 -2.18
CA LYS A 333 10.47 -13.29 -2.93
C LYS A 333 9.70 -12.24 -3.71
N LEU A 334 10.15 -10.99 -3.59
CA LEU A 334 9.70 -9.89 -4.41
C LEU A 334 10.71 -9.66 -5.53
N SER A 335 10.26 -9.52 -6.76
CA SER A 335 11.14 -9.30 -7.91
C SER A 335 10.53 -8.32 -8.91
N LEU A 336 11.42 -7.64 -9.65
CA LEU A 336 11.08 -6.75 -10.75
C LEU A 336 11.35 -7.44 -12.09
N ILE A 337 10.51 -7.17 -13.09
CA ILE A 337 10.64 -7.68 -14.45
C ILE A 337 11.19 -6.54 -15.31
N ASP A 338 12.48 -6.57 -15.59
CA ASP A 338 13.24 -5.47 -16.22
C ASP A 338 12.68 -5.02 -17.56
N VAL A 339 12.20 -5.96 -18.38
CA VAL A 339 11.62 -5.63 -19.70
C VAL A 339 10.41 -4.71 -19.55
N ASN A 340 9.59 -4.95 -18.55
CA ASN A 340 8.36 -4.19 -18.30
C ASN A 340 8.64 -2.87 -17.57
N LEU A 341 9.76 -2.77 -16.85
CA LEU A 341 10.16 -1.55 -16.14
C LEU A 341 10.57 -0.40 -17.08
N LYS A 342 10.87 -0.66 -18.35
CA LYS A 342 11.24 0.39 -19.32
C LYS A 342 10.17 1.47 -19.46
N GLU A 343 8.89 1.10 -19.34
CA GLU A 343 7.75 2.02 -19.45
C GLU A 343 7.30 2.57 -18.07
N CYS A 344 7.93 2.13 -16.98
CA CYS A 344 7.58 2.59 -15.64
C CYS A 344 7.83 4.09 -15.48
N ASP A 345 6.81 4.81 -15.00
CA ASP A 345 6.88 6.21 -14.57
C ASP A 345 6.61 6.31 -13.06
N PRO A 346 7.65 6.24 -12.24
CA PRO A 346 7.48 6.25 -10.78
C PRO A 346 7.00 7.61 -10.22
N GLN A 347 7.14 8.69 -10.98
CA GLN A 347 6.68 10.01 -10.58
C GLN A 347 5.19 10.21 -10.93
N GLY A 348 4.73 9.63 -12.02
CA GLY A 348 3.37 9.79 -12.50
C GLY A 348 2.39 8.73 -12.00
N CYS A 349 2.80 7.48 -11.89
CA CYS A 349 1.92 6.35 -11.55
C CYS A 349 1.83 6.10 -10.02
N ARG A 350 2.94 5.83 -9.34
CA ARG A 350 3.03 5.50 -7.91
C ARG A 350 2.08 4.40 -7.40
N GLY A 351 1.46 3.61 -8.26
CA GLY A 351 0.48 2.60 -7.86
C GLY A 351 1.02 1.60 -6.83
N CYS A 352 2.22 1.05 -7.04
CA CYS A 352 2.86 0.13 -6.11
C CYS A 352 3.23 0.79 -4.76
N PHE A 353 3.56 2.08 -4.74
CA PHE A 353 3.82 2.85 -3.53
C PHE A 353 2.55 3.03 -2.70
N ASN A 354 1.45 3.41 -3.36
CA ASN A 354 0.22 3.80 -2.69
C ASN A 354 -0.53 2.62 -2.06
N VAL A 355 -0.42 1.42 -2.65
CA VAL A 355 -1.09 0.22 -2.11
C VAL A 355 -0.25 -0.54 -1.08
N CYS A 356 1.03 -0.18 -0.92
CA CYS A 356 1.91 -0.93 -0.05
C CYS A 356 1.72 -0.54 1.43
N PRO A 357 1.22 -1.44 2.29
CA PRO A 357 0.98 -1.13 3.70
C PRO A 357 2.30 -0.92 4.47
N SER A 358 3.40 -1.54 4.00
CA SER A 358 4.73 -1.43 4.60
C SER A 358 5.52 -0.23 4.10
N LYS A 359 5.03 0.48 3.07
CA LYS A 359 5.71 1.60 2.38
C LYS A 359 7.15 1.25 1.98
N LEU A 360 7.37 0.03 1.45
CA LEU A 360 8.72 -0.51 1.15
C LEU A 360 9.32 0.00 -0.16
N TRP A 361 8.53 0.67 -1.02
CA TRP A 361 8.96 1.15 -2.33
C TRP A 361 9.62 2.52 -2.24
N TYR A 362 10.68 2.74 -3.00
CA TYR A 362 11.33 4.04 -3.14
C TYR A 362 11.90 4.25 -4.55
N VAL A 363 12.18 5.51 -4.87
CA VAL A 363 12.93 5.89 -6.07
C VAL A 363 14.35 6.14 -5.63
N PRO A 364 15.36 5.43 -6.18
CA PRO A 364 16.75 5.66 -5.82
C PRO A 364 17.14 7.14 -6.00
N THR A 365 17.86 7.67 -5.04
CA THR A 365 18.35 9.07 -5.05
C THR A 365 19.73 9.20 -5.68
N ASP A 366 20.47 8.09 -5.76
CA ASP A 366 21.77 8.04 -6.41
C ASP A 366 21.62 8.15 -7.94
N PRO A 367 22.21 9.17 -8.58
CA PRO A 367 22.17 9.34 -10.03
C PRO A 367 22.84 8.20 -10.81
N GLU A 368 23.73 7.44 -10.17
CA GLU A 368 24.41 6.29 -10.78
C GLU A 368 23.59 5.00 -10.70
N ASP A 369 22.50 4.97 -9.93
CA ASP A 369 21.60 3.82 -9.83
C ASP A 369 20.66 3.76 -11.06
N PRO A 370 20.80 2.74 -11.92
CA PRO A 370 19.98 2.64 -13.13
C PRO A 370 18.52 2.27 -12.87
N ARG A 371 18.16 1.91 -11.65
CA ARG A 371 16.81 1.45 -11.29
C ARG A 371 15.84 2.61 -11.22
N LYS A 372 14.70 2.49 -11.89
CA LYS A 372 13.63 3.49 -11.81
C LYS A 372 12.87 3.44 -10.47
N ILE A 373 12.74 2.25 -9.91
CA ILE A 373 12.15 1.97 -8.59
C ILE A 373 12.98 0.89 -7.90
N ALA A 374 13.01 0.96 -6.59
CA ALA A 374 13.63 -0.03 -5.74
C ALA A 374 12.73 -0.35 -4.55
N PHE A 375 13.09 -1.36 -3.78
CA PHE A 375 12.32 -1.81 -2.64
C PHE A 375 13.24 -2.39 -1.55
N ALA A 376 12.81 -2.24 -0.29
CA ALA A 376 13.42 -2.91 0.84
C ALA A 376 12.63 -4.20 1.14
N GLU A 377 13.14 -5.35 0.65
CA GLU A 377 12.45 -6.64 0.73
C GLU A 377 12.19 -7.08 2.17
N ASP A 378 13.08 -6.70 3.09
CA ASP A 378 12.95 -7.01 4.53
C ASP A 378 11.62 -6.52 5.12
N PHE A 379 11.01 -5.49 4.53
CA PHE A 379 9.72 -4.97 4.96
C PHE A 379 8.53 -5.55 4.19
N CYS A 380 8.76 -6.50 3.27
CA CYS A 380 7.71 -7.12 2.49
C CYS A 380 6.93 -8.15 3.33
N THR A 381 5.59 -8.10 3.22
CA THR A 381 4.68 -9.12 3.78
C THR A 381 4.15 -10.06 2.70
N TYR A 382 4.65 -9.94 1.48
CA TYR A 382 4.31 -10.76 0.31
C TYR A 382 2.81 -10.84 -0.01
N CYS A 383 2.05 -9.80 0.36
CA CYS A 383 0.60 -9.75 0.14
C CYS A 383 0.20 -9.69 -1.34
N GLY A 384 1.04 -9.14 -2.21
CA GLY A 384 0.81 -9.07 -3.66
C GLY A 384 -0.02 -7.87 -4.14
N ALA A 385 -0.37 -6.91 -3.28
CA ALA A 385 -1.12 -5.71 -3.67
C ALA A 385 -0.43 -4.91 -4.79
N CYS A 386 0.89 -4.74 -4.70
CA CYS A 386 1.70 -4.06 -5.72
C CYS A 386 1.66 -4.74 -7.09
N VAL A 387 1.53 -6.08 -7.13
CA VAL A 387 1.35 -6.84 -8.39
C VAL A 387 0.03 -6.47 -9.06
N LYS A 388 -1.05 -6.38 -8.28
CA LYS A 388 -2.39 -6.02 -8.77
C LYS A 388 -2.48 -4.54 -9.18
N ALA A 389 -1.74 -3.66 -8.50
CA ALA A 389 -1.69 -2.23 -8.82
C ALA A 389 -0.79 -1.89 -10.02
N CYS A 390 0.12 -2.78 -10.43
CA CYS A 390 1.03 -2.54 -11.53
C CYS A 390 0.41 -2.88 -12.90
N HIS A 391 -0.04 -1.89 -13.64
CA HIS A 391 -0.61 -2.07 -14.99
C HIS A 391 0.40 -2.59 -16.02
N LEU A 392 1.70 -2.45 -15.75
CA LEU A 392 2.77 -2.95 -16.62
C LEU A 392 3.13 -4.41 -16.33
N ALA A 393 2.52 -5.04 -15.32
CA ALA A 393 2.92 -6.37 -14.84
C ALA A 393 4.45 -6.47 -14.58
N ALA A 394 5.06 -5.38 -14.08
CA ALA A 394 6.51 -5.29 -13.85
C ALA A 394 6.94 -5.82 -12.48
N ILE A 395 6.00 -6.25 -11.65
CA ILE A 395 6.24 -6.70 -10.28
C ILE A 395 5.76 -8.14 -10.16
N LYS A 396 6.59 -8.98 -9.54
CA LYS A 396 6.26 -10.39 -9.24
C LYS A 396 6.47 -10.67 -7.77
N VAL A 397 5.53 -11.36 -7.15
CA VAL A 397 5.61 -11.88 -5.78
C VAL A 397 5.45 -13.39 -5.85
N ASP A 398 6.47 -14.11 -5.42
CA ASP A 398 6.47 -15.56 -5.28
C ASP A 398 6.43 -15.89 -3.78
N ARG A 399 5.36 -16.52 -3.30
CA ARG A 399 5.24 -16.95 -1.90
C ARG A 399 5.84 -18.33 -1.76
N THR A 400 6.74 -18.50 -0.78
CA THR A 400 7.38 -19.79 -0.48
C THR A 400 6.69 -20.48 0.67
N ASP A 401 6.22 -19.72 1.65
CA ASP A 401 5.46 -20.26 2.78
C ASP A 401 4.35 -19.31 3.25
N VAL A 402 3.38 -19.91 3.97
CA VAL A 402 2.26 -19.21 4.59
C VAL A 402 2.14 -19.72 6.03
N HIS A 403 2.39 -18.83 6.99
CA HIS A 403 2.29 -19.17 8.41
C HIS A 403 0.84 -19.09 8.86
N HIS A 404 0.30 -20.20 9.32
CA HIS A 404 -1.08 -20.31 9.76
C HIS A 404 -1.22 -21.22 10.98
N THR A 405 -2.24 -20.99 11.79
CA THR A 405 -2.61 -21.88 12.89
C THR A 405 -3.09 -23.23 12.34
N ASP A 406 -3.10 -24.27 13.18
CA ASP A 406 -3.56 -25.59 12.80
C ASP A 406 -4.94 -25.57 12.15
N ILE A 407 -5.10 -26.37 11.09
CA ILE A 407 -6.40 -26.55 10.42
C ILE A 407 -7.12 -27.70 11.12
N PRO A 408 -8.15 -27.45 11.93
CA PRO A 408 -8.86 -28.50 12.64
C PRO A 408 -9.64 -29.38 11.66
N ASP A 409 -9.92 -30.62 12.08
CA ASP A 409 -10.70 -31.57 11.28
C ASP A 409 -12.20 -31.22 11.36
N THR A 410 -12.61 -30.30 10.50
CA THR A 410 -13.98 -29.80 10.35
C THR A 410 -14.47 -30.08 8.93
N PRO A 411 -15.77 -29.97 8.65
CA PRO A 411 -16.29 -30.10 7.28
C PRO A 411 -15.64 -29.15 6.26
N TRP A 412 -15.05 -28.03 6.73
CA TRP A 412 -14.36 -27.03 5.90
C TRP A 412 -12.84 -27.25 5.79
N ALA A 413 -12.29 -28.27 6.43
CA ALA A 413 -10.82 -28.49 6.49
C ALA A 413 -10.19 -28.62 5.09
N ALA A 414 -10.86 -29.26 4.14
CA ALA A 414 -10.39 -29.37 2.76
C ALA A 414 -10.29 -28.00 2.07
N GLN A 415 -11.31 -27.18 2.20
CA GLN A 415 -11.37 -25.84 1.62
C GLN A 415 -10.29 -24.91 2.23
N TRP A 416 -10.02 -25.04 3.52
CA TRP A 416 -8.94 -24.30 4.17
C TRP A 416 -7.56 -24.74 3.66
N ARG A 417 -7.31 -26.04 3.51
CA ARG A 417 -6.05 -26.56 2.94
C ARG A 417 -5.86 -26.08 1.50
N ASP A 418 -6.92 -26.16 0.69
CA ASP A 418 -6.89 -25.67 -0.70
C ASP A 418 -6.64 -24.16 -0.77
N ALA A 419 -7.21 -23.38 0.15
CA ALA A 419 -6.98 -21.94 0.23
C ALA A 419 -5.51 -21.62 0.54
N ILE A 420 -4.93 -22.26 1.56
CA ILE A 420 -3.51 -22.05 1.92
C ILE A 420 -2.59 -22.49 0.78
N GLU A 421 -2.86 -23.65 0.16
CA GLU A 421 -2.06 -24.13 -0.97
C GLU A 421 -2.16 -23.19 -2.17
N SER A 422 -3.33 -22.63 -2.43
CA SER A 422 -3.49 -21.64 -3.51
C SER A 422 -2.70 -20.35 -3.27
N LEU A 423 -2.54 -19.94 -2.02
CA LEU A 423 -1.71 -18.80 -1.65
C LEU A 423 -0.22 -19.04 -1.93
N LYS A 424 0.28 -20.28 -1.72
CA LYS A 424 1.66 -20.66 -2.01
C LYS A 424 1.93 -20.80 -3.51
N THR A 425 1.06 -21.51 -4.21
CA THR A 425 1.29 -21.86 -5.62
C THR A 425 0.82 -20.81 -6.62
N GLY A 426 -0.03 -19.87 -6.19
CA GLY A 426 -0.72 -18.92 -7.06
C GLY A 426 -1.74 -19.61 -7.99
N VAL A 427 -1.99 -20.90 -7.82
CA VAL A 427 -2.89 -21.73 -8.64
C VAL A 427 -3.92 -22.39 -7.75
N ARG A 428 -5.18 -22.03 -7.95
CA ARG A 428 -6.30 -22.72 -7.30
C ARG A 428 -6.72 -23.92 -8.13
N LYS A 429 -6.76 -25.11 -7.54
CA LYS A 429 -7.30 -26.31 -8.20
C LYS A 429 -8.77 -26.08 -8.57
N GLY A 430 -9.09 -26.14 -9.86
CA GLY A 430 -10.47 -26.02 -10.36
C GLY A 430 -11.02 -24.59 -10.53
N VAL A 431 -10.16 -23.61 -10.49
CA VAL A 431 -10.55 -22.22 -10.84
C VAL A 431 -9.69 -21.74 -11.99
N ASP A 432 -10.31 -21.46 -13.12
CA ASP A 432 -9.67 -20.71 -14.19
C ASP A 432 -9.11 -19.39 -13.63
N ARG A 433 -7.97 -18.94 -14.17
CA ARG A 433 -7.35 -17.65 -13.83
C ARG A 433 -8.43 -16.62 -13.55
N VAL A 434 -8.30 -15.92 -12.41
CA VAL A 434 -9.13 -14.73 -12.15
C VAL A 434 -8.94 -13.79 -13.34
N VAL A 435 -9.85 -13.87 -14.29
CA VAL A 435 -9.89 -12.93 -15.40
C VAL A 435 -10.39 -11.64 -14.79
N PHE A 436 -9.54 -10.62 -14.79
CA PHE A 436 -9.95 -9.27 -14.49
C PHE A 436 -11.07 -8.93 -15.49
N ARG A 437 -12.31 -8.96 -15.05
CA ARG A 437 -13.39 -8.36 -15.82
C ARG A 437 -13.30 -6.87 -15.60
N GLU A 438 -12.55 -6.22 -16.47
CA GLU A 438 -12.58 -4.78 -16.55
C GLU A 438 -14.04 -4.35 -16.60
N THR A 439 -14.45 -3.56 -15.63
CA THR A 439 -15.57 -2.62 -15.73
C THR A 439 -17.03 -3.13 -15.68
N GLU A 440 -17.34 -4.41 -15.67
CA GLU A 440 -18.76 -4.80 -15.56
C GLU A 440 -19.36 -4.63 -14.16
N ILE A 441 -18.52 -4.67 -13.10
CA ILE A 441 -18.96 -4.47 -11.71
C ILE A 441 -19.54 -3.07 -11.50
N PHE A 442 -19.03 -2.06 -12.19
CA PHE A 442 -19.49 -0.67 -12.07
C PHE A 442 -20.57 -0.28 -13.10
N LYS A 443 -20.86 -1.16 -14.08
CA LYS A 443 -21.90 -0.92 -15.08
C LYS A 443 -23.29 -1.34 -14.63
N GLY A 444 -23.72 -0.98 -13.44
CA GLY A 444 -25.13 -1.06 -13.10
C GLY A 444 -25.53 -1.99 -11.96
N GLN A 445 -24.64 -2.35 -11.04
CA GLN A 445 -25.12 -2.76 -9.73
C GLN A 445 -25.78 -1.55 -9.07
N LYS A 446 -27.10 -1.56 -9.04
CA LYS A 446 -27.85 -0.74 -8.11
C LYS A 446 -27.36 -1.13 -6.73
N PHE A 447 -26.62 -0.24 -6.06
CA PHE A 447 -26.38 -0.36 -4.64
C PHE A 447 -27.76 -0.55 -3.99
N MET A 448 -28.02 -1.75 -3.48
CA MET A 448 -29.34 -2.07 -2.94
C MET A 448 -29.61 -1.14 -1.76
N GLY A 449 -30.54 -0.22 -1.91
CA GLY A 449 -30.97 0.72 -0.89
C GLY A 449 -30.59 2.19 -1.09
N ILE A 450 -29.68 2.52 -2.00
CA ILE A 450 -29.46 3.90 -2.42
C ILE A 450 -30.00 4.00 -3.85
N GLU A 451 -31.24 4.49 -4.00
CA GLU A 451 -31.62 5.03 -5.29
C GLU A 451 -30.65 6.20 -5.54
N PRO A 452 -29.79 6.13 -6.58
CA PRO A 452 -29.00 7.30 -6.92
C PRO A 452 -30.00 8.42 -7.14
N PRO A 453 -29.74 9.65 -6.63
CA PRO A 453 -30.60 10.77 -6.93
C PRO A 453 -30.81 10.75 -8.44
N SER A 454 -32.04 10.91 -8.91
CA SER A 454 -32.38 10.86 -10.33
C SER A 454 -31.54 11.90 -11.07
N VAL A 455 -30.36 11.47 -11.49
CA VAL A 455 -29.42 12.32 -12.20
C VAL A 455 -29.98 12.42 -13.61
N ASN A 456 -30.44 13.60 -13.97
CA ASN A 456 -30.86 13.89 -15.33
C ASN A 456 -29.74 13.47 -16.28
N GLU A 457 -30.02 12.60 -17.25
CA GLU A 457 -29.03 12.07 -18.21
C GLU A 457 -28.33 13.20 -18.96
N GLU A 458 -29.01 14.32 -19.22
CA GLU A 458 -28.40 15.53 -19.81
C GLU A 458 -27.36 16.16 -18.89
N MET A 459 -27.60 16.16 -17.58
CA MET A 459 -26.65 16.70 -16.60
C MET A 459 -25.44 15.78 -16.45
N LEU A 460 -25.65 14.47 -16.49
CA LEU A 460 -24.55 13.48 -16.47
C LEU A 460 -23.66 13.62 -17.72
N ALA A 461 -24.28 13.72 -18.91
CA ALA A 461 -23.56 13.93 -20.16
C ALA A 461 -22.79 15.27 -20.17
N ALA A 462 -23.38 16.33 -19.61
CA ALA A 462 -22.72 17.63 -19.49
C ALA A 462 -21.54 17.61 -18.50
N VAL A 463 -21.65 16.90 -17.40
CA VAL A 463 -20.57 16.70 -16.42
C VAL A 463 -19.46 15.85 -17.04
N GLN A 464 -19.80 14.74 -17.70
CA GLN A 464 -18.83 13.88 -18.39
C GLN A 464 -18.08 14.63 -19.50
N ALA A 465 -18.79 15.47 -20.27
CA ALA A 465 -18.15 16.30 -21.28
C ALA A 465 -17.17 17.32 -20.67
N LYS A 466 -17.50 17.89 -19.51
CA LYS A 466 -16.60 18.81 -18.77
C LYS A 466 -15.39 18.06 -18.21
N ILE A 467 -15.57 16.87 -17.66
CA ILE A 467 -14.47 16.02 -17.18
C ILE A 467 -13.53 15.67 -18.33
N ASN A 468 -14.06 15.19 -19.45
CA ASN A 468 -13.28 14.85 -20.63
C ASN A 468 -12.50 16.04 -21.19
N ALA A 469 -13.07 17.24 -21.13
CA ALA A 469 -12.38 18.47 -21.53
C ALA A 469 -11.27 18.90 -20.56
N LEU A 470 -11.42 18.62 -19.25
CA LEU A 470 -10.43 18.95 -18.21
C LEU A 470 -9.26 17.96 -18.17
N MET A 471 -9.50 16.69 -18.43
CA MET A 471 -8.50 15.63 -18.31
C MET A 471 -7.17 15.89 -19.04
N PRO A 472 -7.13 16.39 -20.28
CA PRO A 472 -5.87 16.70 -20.96
C PRO A 472 -5.08 17.82 -20.29
N ALA A 473 -5.78 18.78 -19.65
CA ALA A 473 -5.13 19.86 -18.91
C ALA A 473 -4.55 19.36 -17.58
N LEU A 474 -5.30 18.52 -16.85
CA LEU A 474 -4.89 17.94 -15.57
C LEU A 474 -3.73 16.94 -15.71
N LYS A 475 -3.69 16.19 -16.82
CA LYS A 475 -2.57 15.27 -17.14
C LYS A 475 -1.25 15.99 -17.46
N SER A 476 -1.25 17.33 -17.58
CA SER A 476 -0.04 18.09 -17.90
C SER A 476 0.91 18.15 -16.71
N ALA A 477 2.14 17.67 -16.87
CA ALA A 477 3.17 17.73 -15.84
C ALA A 477 3.40 19.14 -15.26
N LYS A 478 3.28 20.18 -16.11
CA LYS A 478 3.38 21.58 -15.67
C LYS A 478 2.25 22.01 -14.74
N VAL A 479 1.02 21.56 -15.00
CA VAL A 479 -0.14 21.86 -14.15
C VAL A 479 -0.01 21.10 -12.83
N ARG A 480 0.42 19.85 -12.88
CA ARG A 480 0.63 19.02 -11.70
C ARG A 480 1.69 19.61 -10.77
N LYS A 481 2.83 20.02 -11.33
CA LYS A 481 3.91 20.67 -10.56
C LYS A 481 3.45 21.97 -9.91
N LEU A 482 2.62 22.78 -10.59
CA LEU A 482 2.05 24.00 -10.01
C LEU A 482 1.06 23.68 -8.87
N TRP A 483 0.34 22.55 -8.96
CA TRP A 483 -0.57 22.11 -7.91
C TRP A 483 0.18 21.65 -6.64
N GLU A 484 1.33 21.02 -6.81
CA GLU A 484 2.16 20.49 -5.72
C GLU A 484 3.03 21.55 -5.04
N THR A 485 3.51 22.55 -5.80
CA THR A 485 4.56 23.48 -5.32
C THR A 485 4.10 24.92 -5.16
N ASP A 486 2.91 25.28 -5.66
CA ASP A 486 2.44 26.66 -5.71
C ASP A 486 0.97 26.75 -5.24
N SER A 487 0.43 27.96 -5.16
CA SER A 487 -0.96 28.13 -4.73
C SER A 487 -1.94 27.44 -5.70
N PRO A 488 -3.04 26.85 -5.20
CA PRO A 488 -4.09 26.24 -6.03
C PRO A 488 -4.65 27.18 -7.10
N GLU A 489 -4.57 28.49 -6.86
CA GLU A 489 -5.01 29.55 -7.77
C GLU A 489 -4.17 29.60 -9.05
N ASN A 490 -2.83 29.43 -8.94
CA ASN A 490 -1.95 29.42 -10.10
C ASN A 490 -2.13 28.16 -10.95
N ALA A 491 -2.39 27.02 -10.32
CA ALA A 491 -2.73 25.77 -11.02
C ALA A 491 -4.06 25.91 -11.77
N ALA A 492 -5.09 26.47 -11.13
CA ALA A 492 -6.39 26.72 -11.73
C ALA A 492 -6.29 27.71 -12.93
N ALA A 493 -5.49 28.76 -12.81
CA ALA A 493 -5.23 29.71 -13.91
C ALA A 493 -4.52 29.01 -15.09
N ALA A 494 -3.56 28.12 -14.82
CA ALA A 494 -2.87 27.36 -15.86
C ALA A 494 -3.80 26.37 -16.58
N VAL A 495 -4.71 25.71 -15.88
CA VAL A 495 -5.77 24.86 -16.45
C VAL A 495 -6.68 25.68 -17.35
N LYS A 496 -7.18 26.83 -16.86
CA LYS A 496 -8.06 27.73 -17.62
C LYS A 496 -7.41 28.19 -18.91
N LYS A 497 -6.16 28.66 -18.86
CA LYS A 497 -5.38 29.08 -20.03
C LYS A 497 -5.19 27.95 -21.06
N LYS A 498 -4.98 26.74 -20.61
CA LYS A 498 -4.81 25.59 -21.50
C LYS A 498 -6.10 25.18 -22.17
N MET A 499 -7.23 25.25 -21.46
CA MET A 499 -8.56 25.00 -22.02
C MET A 499 -8.97 26.07 -23.06
N GLU A 500 -8.68 27.33 -22.80
CA GLU A 500 -8.92 28.42 -23.76
C GLU A 500 -8.09 28.23 -25.04
N GLY A 501 -6.82 27.86 -24.91
CA GLY A 501 -5.98 27.54 -26.06
C GLY A 501 -6.48 26.36 -26.88
N GLN A 502 -7.04 25.33 -26.22
CA GLN A 502 -7.63 24.16 -26.92
C GLN A 502 -8.91 24.58 -27.65
N ARG A 503 -9.81 25.34 -27.01
CA ARG A 503 -11.03 25.84 -27.64
C ARG A 503 -10.74 26.69 -28.89
N GLN A 504 -9.67 27.51 -28.88
CA GLN A 504 -9.25 28.28 -30.04
C GLN A 504 -8.75 27.41 -31.18
N LYS A 505 -8.02 26.31 -30.86
CA LYS A 505 -7.58 25.33 -31.86
C LYS A 505 -8.77 24.59 -32.49
N ASP A 506 -9.70 24.13 -31.65
CA ASP A 506 -10.88 23.41 -32.11
C ASP A 506 -11.79 24.29 -32.98
N ALA A 507 -11.96 25.58 -32.60
CA ALA A 507 -12.68 26.56 -33.41
C ALA A 507 -12.01 26.79 -34.76
N LYS A 508 -10.67 26.83 -34.79
CA LYS A 508 -9.91 27.03 -36.04
C LYS A 508 -10.00 25.79 -36.95
N VAL A 509 -9.97 24.59 -36.38
CA VAL A 509 -10.17 23.34 -37.13
C VAL A 509 -11.58 23.30 -37.72
N LYS A 510 -12.59 23.68 -36.93
CA LYS A 510 -13.98 23.72 -37.38
C LYS A 510 -14.22 24.74 -38.49
N ALA A 511 -13.55 25.90 -38.44
CA ALA A 511 -13.63 26.91 -39.49
C ALA A 511 -13.02 26.41 -40.82
N LEU A 512 -11.86 25.72 -40.74
CA LEU A 512 -11.21 25.10 -41.92
C LEU A 512 -12.01 23.98 -42.54
N SER A 513 -12.73 23.19 -41.73
CA SER A 513 -13.60 22.10 -42.24
C SER A 513 -14.86 22.67 -42.94
N THR A 514 -15.42 23.78 -42.46
CA THR A 514 -16.57 24.46 -43.13
C THR A 514 -16.17 25.18 -44.43
N GLU A 515 -14.94 25.64 -44.54
CA GLU A 515 -14.42 26.21 -45.79
C GLU A 515 -14.18 25.11 -46.86
N ALA A 516 -13.71 23.93 -46.47
CA ALA A 516 -13.50 22.78 -47.37
C ALA A 516 -14.82 22.21 -47.91
N GLU A 517 -15.90 22.20 -47.11
CA GLU A 517 -17.23 21.75 -47.56
C GLU A 517 -17.92 22.73 -48.51
N SER A 518 -17.50 24.02 -48.51
CA SER A 518 -18.07 25.05 -49.39
C SER A 518 -17.40 25.07 -50.80
N GLU A 519 -16.25 24.48 -51.00
CA GLU A 519 -15.54 24.41 -52.29
C GLU A 519 -15.91 23.18 -53.15
N GLU A 520 -16.57 22.13 -52.59
CA GLU A 520 -17.01 20.95 -53.37
C GLU A 520 -18.37 21.12 -54.07
N GLY A 521 -18.99 22.29 -54.01
CA GLY A 521 -20.27 22.58 -54.63
C GLY A 521 -20.16 23.11 -56.08
N ILE A 522 -19.51 22.43 -57.03
CA ILE A 522 -19.59 22.76 -58.46
C ILE A 522 -20.64 21.85 -59.13
N PRO A 523 -21.73 22.40 -59.69
CA PRO A 523 -22.72 21.60 -60.37
C PRO A 523 -22.17 21.14 -61.72
N GLN A 524 -22.16 19.85 -61.93
CA GLN A 524 -21.97 19.26 -63.25
C GLN A 524 -23.24 19.49 -64.09
N ASN A 525 -23.11 20.32 -65.13
CA ASN A 525 -24.01 20.35 -66.25
C ASN A 525 -23.54 19.35 -67.32
#